data_21aee9d7b8bd240ecca2c252fea4c037
#
_entry.id   21aee9d7b8bd240ecca2c252fea4c037
#
_cell.length_a   1.000
_cell.length_b   1.000
_cell.length_c   1.000
_cell.angle_alpha   90.00
_cell.angle_beta   90.00
_cell.angle_gamma   90.00
#
_symmetry.space_group_name_H-M   'P 1'
#
loop_
_entity.id
_entity.type
_entity.pdbx_description
1 polymer ?
#
loop_
_entity_poly.entity_id
_entity_poly.type
_entity_poly.pdbx_seq_one_letter_code
_entity_poly.pdbx_strand_id
1 'polypeptide(L)'
;MKRRDVLFLAAGAGALVSAGSLFRGRGDANAAAFEIVKTDAEWKAQLAPDVYQVLRHEATERAGSSPLNNEKRKGVFHCAGCDLPLYSSDAKYESGTGWPSFWEALPDAIGTRKDSSFFMTRTECHCRRCGGHLGHIFDDGPKPTGLRHCINGLALTFHPAQGA
;
A
#
# COMPACT_ATOMS: atom_id res chain seq x y z
N MET A 1 -30.47 -81.01 -9.21
CA MET A 1 -31.88 -80.57 -9.34
C MET A 1 -31.95 -79.08 -9.25
N LYS A 2 -32.28 -78.37 -10.38
CA LYS A 2 -33.31 -77.30 -10.52
C LYS A 2 -33.09 -76.11 -9.60
N ARG A 3 -33.03 -74.80 -9.99
CA ARG A 3 -33.56 -74.01 -11.12
C ARG A 3 -32.94 -72.62 -10.91
N ARG A 4 -32.38 -71.89 -11.94
CA ARG A 4 -33.06 -70.91 -12.81
C ARG A 4 -33.79 -69.85 -11.96
N ASP A 5 -33.52 -68.59 -12.08
CA ASP A 5 -33.68 -67.54 -13.08
C ASP A 5 -33.40 -66.22 -12.32
N VAL A 6 -33.09 -65.07 -12.74
CA VAL A 6 -33.30 -64.29 -13.92
C VAL A 6 -32.70 -62.87 -13.60
N LEU A 7 -32.12 -62.30 -14.60
CA LEU A 7 -31.70 -60.89 -14.77
C LEU A 7 -32.59 -59.82 -14.15
N PHE A 8 -31.96 -58.72 -13.65
CA PHE A 8 -32.39 -57.38 -14.03
C PHE A 8 -31.18 -56.43 -14.07
N LEU A 9 -30.92 -55.90 -15.25
CA LEU A 9 -30.12 -54.71 -15.50
C LEU A 9 -30.87 -53.46 -14.95
N ALA A 10 -30.17 -52.62 -14.19
CA ALA A 10 -30.58 -51.21 -14.03
C ALA A 10 -29.34 -50.36 -14.20
N ALA A 11 -29.25 -49.69 -15.34
CA ALA A 11 -28.30 -48.65 -15.60
C ALA A 11 -28.68 -47.38 -14.79
N GLY A 12 -27.82 -47.00 -13.85
CA GLY A 12 -27.93 -45.74 -13.13
C GLY A 12 -26.80 -44.80 -13.52
N ALA A 13 -27.10 -43.82 -14.36
CA ALA A 13 -26.18 -42.75 -14.70
C ALA A 13 -25.96 -41.87 -13.48
N GLY A 14 -24.81 -41.99 -12.84
CA GLY A 14 -24.37 -41.11 -11.77
C GLY A 14 -23.72 -39.87 -12.37
N ALA A 15 -24.39 -38.70 -12.30
CA ALA A 15 -23.85 -37.44 -12.63
C ALA A 15 -22.78 -37.04 -11.61
N LEU A 16 -21.53 -36.92 -12.05
CA LEU A 16 -20.44 -36.34 -11.31
C LEU A 16 -20.66 -34.83 -11.23
N VAL A 17 -21.21 -34.33 -10.11
CA VAL A 17 -21.21 -32.92 -9.79
C VAL A 17 -19.84 -32.60 -9.25
N SER A 18 -18.99 -31.99 -10.08
CA SER A 18 -17.74 -31.39 -9.64
C SER A 18 -18.05 -30.12 -8.78
N ALA A 19 -17.93 -30.27 -7.48
CA ALA A 19 -17.96 -29.14 -6.58
C ALA A 19 -16.69 -28.29 -6.79
N GLY A 20 -16.79 -27.28 -7.64
CA GLY A 20 -15.78 -26.22 -7.75
C GLY A 20 -15.73 -25.45 -6.44
N SER A 21 -14.70 -25.67 -5.63
CA SER A 21 -14.40 -24.86 -4.46
C SER A 21 -14.11 -23.43 -4.90
N LEU A 22 -15.12 -22.58 -4.77
CA LEU A 22 -14.93 -21.13 -4.79
C LEU A 22 -14.14 -20.74 -3.54
N PHE A 23 -12.81 -20.64 -3.66
CA PHE A 23 -11.98 -19.93 -2.71
C PHE A 23 -12.37 -18.45 -2.77
N ARG A 24 -13.41 -18.08 -2.02
CA ARG A 24 -13.64 -16.69 -1.65
C ARG A 24 -12.53 -16.30 -0.68
N GLY A 25 -11.50 -15.67 -1.20
CA GLY A 25 -10.56 -14.93 -0.36
C GLY A 25 -11.38 -14.01 0.55
N ARG A 26 -11.20 -14.14 1.86
CA ARG A 26 -11.68 -13.15 2.83
C ARG A 26 -10.92 -11.86 2.54
N GLY A 27 -11.51 -11.02 1.70
CA GLY A 27 -11.12 -9.62 1.61
C GLY A 27 -11.49 -8.96 2.95
N ASP A 28 -10.53 -8.30 3.56
CA ASP A 28 -10.72 -7.50 4.76
C ASP A 28 -11.85 -6.49 4.52
N ALA A 29 -12.94 -6.66 5.25
CA ALA A 29 -14.18 -5.89 5.12
C ALA A 29 -14.05 -4.50 5.78
N ASN A 30 -12.95 -3.79 5.61
CA ASN A 30 -12.82 -2.40 6.08
C ASN A 30 -11.81 -1.54 5.27
N ALA A 31 -11.51 -1.90 4.04
CA ALA A 31 -10.84 -0.98 3.13
C ALA A 31 -11.93 -0.16 2.42
N ALA A 32 -12.04 1.14 2.72
CA ALA A 32 -12.64 2.07 1.77
C ALA A 32 -12.00 1.77 0.42
N ALA A 33 -12.83 1.45 -0.58
CA ALA A 33 -12.30 0.98 -1.87
C ALA A 33 -11.39 2.07 -2.46
N PHE A 34 -10.10 1.80 -2.56
CA PHE A 34 -9.16 2.71 -3.20
C PHE A 34 -9.53 2.86 -4.69
N GLU A 35 -9.26 4.02 -5.26
CA GLU A 35 -9.53 4.29 -6.68
C GLU A 35 -8.74 3.34 -7.60
N ILE A 36 -7.52 2.97 -7.19
CA ILE A 36 -6.66 2.03 -7.91
C ILE A 36 -6.53 0.75 -7.08
N VAL A 37 -7.15 -0.30 -7.60
CA VAL A 37 -7.05 -1.66 -7.04
C VAL A 37 -6.38 -2.55 -8.07
N LYS A 38 -5.26 -3.15 -7.70
CA LYS A 38 -4.50 -4.11 -8.52
C LYS A 38 -4.23 -5.36 -7.69
N THR A 39 -4.06 -6.47 -8.37
CA THR A 39 -3.58 -7.71 -7.77
C THR A 39 -2.13 -7.57 -7.32
N ASP A 40 -1.72 -8.42 -6.41
CA ASP A 40 -0.33 -8.47 -5.94
C ASP A 40 0.67 -8.68 -7.09
N ALA A 41 0.34 -9.55 -8.04
CA ALA A 41 1.16 -9.81 -9.22
C ALA A 41 1.31 -8.57 -10.12
N GLU A 42 0.26 -7.78 -10.30
CA GLU A 42 0.30 -6.53 -11.08
C GLU A 42 1.15 -5.46 -10.40
N TRP A 43 1.03 -5.30 -9.07
CA TRP A 43 1.89 -4.40 -8.33
C TRP A 43 3.36 -4.80 -8.42
N LYS A 44 3.64 -6.10 -8.26
CA LYS A 44 5.00 -6.65 -8.35
C LYS A 44 5.62 -6.52 -9.74
N ALA A 45 4.81 -6.57 -10.79
CA ALA A 45 5.26 -6.36 -12.15
C ALA A 45 5.52 -4.87 -12.46
N GLN A 46 4.80 -3.96 -11.80
CA GLN A 46 4.90 -2.52 -12.04
C GLN A 46 6.03 -1.85 -11.25
N LEU A 47 6.27 -2.29 -10.02
CA LEU A 47 7.14 -1.63 -9.05
C LEU A 47 8.52 -2.28 -9.00
N ALA A 48 9.56 -1.47 -8.77
CA ALA A 48 10.85 -2.01 -8.38
C ALA A 48 10.72 -2.81 -7.07
N PRO A 49 11.53 -3.87 -6.86
CA PRO A 49 11.34 -4.79 -5.73
C PRO A 49 11.32 -4.11 -4.36
N ASP A 50 12.17 -3.13 -4.12
CA ASP A 50 12.27 -2.37 -2.88
C ASP A 50 11.08 -1.40 -2.68
N VAL A 51 10.65 -0.74 -3.74
CA VAL A 51 9.44 0.11 -3.76
C VAL A 51 8.19 -0.74 -3.48
N TYR A 52 8.11 -1.92 -4.08
CA TYR A 52 7.03 -2.87 -3.82
C TYR A 52 6.99 -3.30 -2.35
N GLN A 53 8.13 -3.62 -1.74
CA GLN A 53 8.18 -3.97 -0.32
C GLN A 53 7.69 -2.83 0.57
N VAL A 54 8.06 -1.59 0.27
CA VAL A 54 7.58 -0.42 1.04
C VAL A 54 6.08 -0.22 0.84
N LEU A 55 5.64 -0.05 -0.40
CA LEU A 55 4.25 0.35 -0.70
C LEU A 55 3.22 -0.74 -0.40
N ARG A 56 3.59 -2.03 -0.49
CA ARG A 56 2.61 -3.13 -0.40
C ARG A 56 2.80 -4.04 0.80
N HIS A 57 3.99 -4.05 1.41
CA HIS A 57 4.31 -4.88 2.59
C HIS A 57 4.77 -4.06 3.80
N GLU A 58 4.57 -2.73 3.78
CA GLU A 58 4.84 -1.82 4.90
C GLU A 58 6.31 -1.89 5.39
N ALA A 59 7.22 -2.25 4.47
CA ALA A 59 8.65 -2.24 4.79
C ALA A 59 9.13 -0.80 4.99
N THR A 60 10.23 -0.65 5.73
CA THR A 60 10.89 0.63 5.95
C THR A 60 12.27 0.59 5.30
N GLU A 61 12.59 1.59 4.48
CA GLU A 61 13.93 1.76 3.94
C GLU A 61 14.94 2.10 5.04
N ARG A 62 16.22 1.87 4.79
CA ARG A 62 17.28 2.22 5.75
C ARG A 62 17.36 3.74 5.93
N ALA A 63 17.47 4.21 7.16
CA ALA A 63 17.66 5.62 7.47
C ALA A 63 18.86 6.20 6.69
N GLY A 64 18.68 7.36 6.10
CA GLY A 64 19.70 8.07 5.32
C GLY A 64 19.92 7.52 3.90
N SER A 65 19.19 6.47 3.47
CA SER A 65 19.41 5.87 2.15
C SER A 65 18.75 6.65 1.00
N SER A 66 17.69 7.39 1.27
CA SER A 66 16.98 8.09 0.22
C SER A 66 17.70 9.35 -0.27
N PRO A 67 17.92 9.52 -1.58
CA PRO A 67 18.41 10.78 -2.14
C PRO A 67 17.44 11.94 -1.92
N LEU A 68 16.13 11.65 -1.71
CA LEU A 68 15.12 12.66 -1.47
C LEU A 68 15.26 13.36 -0.10
N ASN A 69 16.09 12.84 0.81
CA ASN A 69 16.47 13.56 2.01
C ASN A 69 17.06 14.93 1.67
N ASN A 70 17.93 14.96 0.67
CA ASN A 70 18.66 16.16 0.24
C ASN A 70 17.97 16.94 -0.90
N GLU A 71 16.76 16.56 -1.30
CA GLU A 71 16.01 17.29 -2.32
C GLU A 71 15.55 18.64 -1.78
N LYS A 72 16.04 19.75 -2.37
CA LYS A 72 15.78 21.14 -1.96
C LYS A 72 15.08 21.97 -3.03
N ARG A 73 14.93 21.42 -4.24
CA ARG A 73 14.26 22.13 -5.33
C ARG A 73 12.78 22.32 -5.04
N LYS A 74 12.19 23.35 -5.62
CA LYS A 74 10.73 23.52 -5.61
C LYS A 74 10.08 22.46 -6.48
N GLY A 75 8.98 21.89 -5.99
CA GLY A 75 8.25 20.84 -6.68
C GLY A 75 7.30 20.07 -5.78
N VAL A 76 6.85 18.95 -6.26
CA VAL A 76 5.86 18.11 -5.58
C VAL A 76 6.38 16.67 -5.50
N PHE A 77 6.18 16.04 -4.37
CA PHE A 77 6.45 14.63 -4.14
C PHE A 77 5.17 13.84 -4.41
N HIS A 78 5.27 12.86 -5.30
CA HIS A 78 4.17 12.02 -5.74
C HIS A 78 4.30 10.61 -5.22
N CYS A 79 3.21 9.86 -5.18
CA CYS A 79 3.20 8.45 -4.85
C CYS A 79 3.93 7.64 -5.93
N ALA A 80 4.98 6.89 -5.56
CA ALA A 80 5.71 6.05 -6.50
C ALA A 80 4.85 4.92 -7.12
N GLY A 81 3.72 4.57 -6.50
CA GLY A 81 2.82 3.54 -7.00
C GLY A 81 1.78 4.03 -8.02
N CYS A 82 1.28 5.27 -7.88
CA CYS A 82 0.14 5.74 -8.68
C CYS A 82 0.21 7.20 -9.11
N ASP A 83 1.33 7.86 -8.86
CA ASP A 83 1.60 9.24 -9.26
C ASP A 83 0.61 10.29 -8.70
N LEU A 84 -0.08 9.98 -7.58
CA LEU A 84 -0.87 10.99 -6.88
C LEU A 84 0.06 12.01 -6.24
N PRO A 85 -0.14 13.34 -6.43
CA PRO A 85 0.55 14.37 -5.66
C PRO A 85 0.28 14.20 -4.16
N LEU A 86 1.33 14.15 -3.34
CA LEU A 86 1.23 13.86 -1.90
C LEU A 86 1.71 15.02 -1.04
N TYR A 87 2.88 15.59 -1.35
CA TYR A 87 3.52 16.61 -0.52
C TYR A 87 4.14 17.70 -1.37
N SER A 88 3.99 18.96 -0.92
CA SER A 88 4.73 20.07 -1.49
C SER A 88 6.16 20.12 -0.91
N SER A 89 7.12 20.55 -1.73
CA SER A 89 8.47 20.88 -1.25
C SER A 89 8.46 22.00 -0.20
N ASP A 90 7.42 22.83 -0.15
CA ASP A 90 7.28 23.89 0.84
C ASP A 90 7.02 23.35 2.25
N ALA A 91 6.38 22.18 2.35
CA ALA A 91 6.14 21.50 3.61
C ALA A 91 7.32 20.64 4.06
N LYS A 92 8.34 20.43 3.21
CA LYS A 92 9.49 19.59 3.53
C LYS A 92 10.46 20.29 4.47
N TYR A 93 10.95 19.58 5.48
CA TYR A 93 11.96 20.08 6.40
C TYR A 93 12.95 18.99 6.81
N GLU A 94 14.04 19.38 7.43
CA GLU A 94 15.09 18.47 7.91
C GLU A 94 14.79 18.04 9.34
N SER A 95 14.34 16.82 9.50
CA SER A 95 13.99 16.26 10.83
C SER A 95 15.17 15.63 11.55
N GLY A 96 16.26 15.31 10.84
CA GLY A 96 17.40 14.57 11.38
C GLY A 96 17.15 13.10 11.58
N THR A 97 15.96 12.57 11.22
CA THR A 97 15.61 11.15 11.41
C THR A 97 16.15 10.21 10.34
N GLY A 98 16.57 10.76 9.19
CA GLY A 98 17.11 10.00 8.07
C GLY A 98 16.06 9.63 7.00
N TRP A 99 14.85 10.12 7.12
CA TRP A 99 13.79 9.97 6.13
C TRP A 99 13.25 11.32 5.69
N PRO A 100 12.75 11.47 4.43
CA PRO A 100 12.03 12.66 4.01
C PRO A 100 10.90 12.99 4.97
N SER A 101 10.89 14.23 5.46
CA SER A 101 9.92 14.66 6.49
C SER A 101 9.17 15.90 6.04
N PHE A 102 7.87 15.93 6.32
CA PHE A 102 6.95 16.99 5.95
C PHE A 102 6.09 17.36 7.16
N TRP A 103 5.70 18.64 7.30
CA TRP A 103 4.82 19.06 8.38
C TRP A 103 3.32 18.98 8.00
N GLU A 104 3.00 18.83 6.71
CA GLU A 104 1.65 18.54 6.22
C GLU A 104 1.68 17.82 4.87
N ALA A 105 0.58 17.17 4.50
CA ALA A 105 0.32 16.64 3.17
C ALA A 105 -0.53 17.63 2.35
N LEU A 106 -0.58 17.44 1.04
CA LEU A 106 -1.55 18.13 0.18
C LEU A 106 -2.98 17.70 0.56
N PRO A 107 -3.99 18.56 0.32
CA PRO A 107 -5.39 18.22 0.57
C PRO A 107 -5.77 16.90 -0.12
N ASP A 108 -6.50 16.03 0.58
CA ASP A 108 -7.00 14.74 0.09
C ASP A 108 -5.94 13.80 -0.50
N ALA A 109 -4.68 13.95 -0.12
CA ALA A 109 -3.58 13.18 -0.66
C ALA A 109 -3.34 11.85 0.07
N ILE A 110 -3.57 11.82 1.36
CA ILE A 110 -3.28 10.68 2.22
C ILE A 110 -4.51 10.22 3.00
N GLY A 111 -4.52 8.94 3.36
CA GLY A 111 -5.34 8.37 4.41
C GLY A 111 -4.47 7.96 5.60
N THR A 112 -5.09 7.75 6.75
CA THR A 112 -4.40 7.29 7.97
C THR A 112 -5.11 6.11 8.59
N ARG A 113 -4.36 5.26 9.28
CA ARG A 113 -4.90 4.20 10.12
C ARG A 113 -4.03 4.00 11.35
N LYS A 114 -4.62 3.39 12.39
CA LYS A 114 -3.88 3.01 13.58
C LYS A 114 -3.00 1.80 13.26
N ASP A 115 -1.71 1.93 13.54
CA ASP A 115 -0.74 0.83 13.52
C ASP A 115 -0.36 0.48 14.96
N SER A 116 -0.64 -0.75 15.36
CA SER A 116 -0.34 -1.27 16.71
C SER A 116 0.74 -2.36 16.68
N SER A 117 1.56 -2.39 15.65
CA SER A 117 2.69 -3.31 15.53
C SER A 117 3.84 -2.96 16.49
N PHE A 118 4.72 -3.91 16.76
CA PHE A 118 5.93 -3.73 17.59
C PHE A 118 5.68 -3.15 18.99
N PHE A 119 4.54 -3.49 19.62
CA PHE A 119 4.18 -3.01 20.98
C PHE A 119 4.06 -1.49 21.12
N MET A 120 3.96 -0.77 20.01
CA MET A 120 3.73 0.68 19.97
C MET A 120 2.46 0.98 19.18
N THR A 121 1.79 2.06 19.56
CA THR A 121 0.68 2.60 18.78
C THR A 121 1.20 3.79 17.99
N ARG A 122 1.11 3.72 16.66
CA ARG A 122 1.52 4.79 15.74
C ARG A 122 0.37 5.12 14.79
N THR A 123 0.45 6.26 14.13
CA THR A 123 -0.44 6.61 13.03
C THR A 123 0.27 6.34 11.72
N GLU A 124 -0.11 5.26 11.04
CA GLU A 124 0.34 4.97 9.69
C GLU A 124 -0.33 5.91 8.70
N CYS A 125 0.41 6.37 7.69
CA CYS A 125 -0.16 7.08 6.54
C CYS A 125 0.07 6.32 5.24
N HIS A 126 -0.96 6.36 4.38
CA HIS A 126 -0.95 5.71 3.08
C HIS A 126 -1.50 6.63 1.99
N CYS A 127 -1.16 6.35 0.76
CA CYS A 127 -1.71 7.06 -0.39
C CYS A 127 -3.23 6.86 -0.48
N ARG A 128 -4.01 7.94 -0.52
CA ARG A 128 -5.47 7.87 -0.60
C ARG A 128 -5.96 7.13 -1.86
N ARG A 129 -5.24 7.28 -2.99
CA ARG A 129 -5.67 6.72 -4.29
C ARG A 129 -5.44 5.22 -4.40
N CYS A 130 -4.29 4.71 -3.96
CA CYS A 130 -3.91 3.30 -4.17
C CYS A 130 -3.68 2.49 -2.90
N GLY A 131 -3.79 3.13 -1.72
CA GLY A 131 -3.56 2.49 -0.43
C GLY A 131 -2.10 2.08 -0.18
N GLY A 132 -1.15 2.55 -0.98
CA GLY A 132 0.27 2.25 -0.78
C GLY A 132 0.78 2.87 0.51
N HIS A 133 1.47 2.07 1.33
CA HIS A 133 2.10 2.53 2.56
C HIS A 133 3.15 3.60 2.28
N LEU A 134 3.10 4.71 3.00
CA LEU A 134 4.05 5.81 2.83
C LEU A 134 5.02 5.91 4.02
N GLY A 135 4.50 5.74 5.23
CA GLY A 135 5.24 5.92 6.47
C GLY A 135 4.32 6.17 7.66
N HIS A 136 4.77 6.98 8.61
CA HIS A 136 4.03 7.26 9.84
C HIS A 136 4.00 8.76 10.15
N ILE A 137 2.99 9.16 10.92
CA ILE A 137 2.82 10.52 11.41
C ILE A 137 3.07 10.54 12.91
N PHE A 138 3.87 11.50 13.36
CA PHE A 138 4.26 11.75 14.74
C PHE A 138 3.86 13.18 15.15
N ASP A 139 3.73 13.43 16.44
CA ASP A 139 3.35 14.73 17.06
C ASP A 139 4.56 15.55 17.52
N ASP A 140 5.73 15.27 16.97
CA ASP A 140 7.00 15.92 17.26
C ASP A 140 7.51 16.82 16.11
N GLY A 141 6.62 17.29 15.28
CA GLY A 141 6.92 18.13 14.13
C GLY A 141 6.97 19.64 14.45
N PRO A 142 7.37 20.46 13.46
CA PRO A 142 7.42 21.91 13.60
C PRO A 142 6.03 22.56 13.47
N LYS A 143 5.93 23.83 13.87
CA LYS A 143 4.78 24.67 13.48
C LYS A 143 4.70 24.75 11.94
N PRO A 144 3.49 24.92 11.37
CA PRO A 144 2.22 25.27 12.05
C PRO A 144 1.43 24.09 12.62
N THR A 145 1.67 22.84 12.15
CA THR A 145 0.83 21.69 12.51
C THR A 145 1.27 20.97 13.79
N GLY A 146 2.58 21.03 14.12
CA GLY A 146 3.16 20.19 15.16
C GLY A 146 3.35 18.75 14.74
N LEU A 147 3.01 18.39 13.49
CA LEU A 147 3.10 17.03 12.97
C LEU A 147 4.38 16.80 12.15
N ARG A 148 4.90 15.59 12.23
CA ARG A 148 5.97 15.10 11.38
C ARG A 148 5.48 13.90 10.60
N HIS A 149 5.27 14.07 9.31
CA HIS A 149 5.04 12.98 8.37
C HIS A 149 6.40 12.42 7.97
N CYS A 150 6.79 11.29 8.55
CA CYS A 150 8.05 10.58 8.29
C CYS A 150 7.82 9.55 7.18
N ILE A 151 8.33 9.85 5.99
CA ILE A 151 7.92 9.15 4.76
C ILE A 151 9.10 8.41 4.17
N ASN A 152 8.90 7.14 3.77
CA ASN A 152 9.89 6.40 3.01
C ASN A 152 10.14 7.08 1.67
N GLY A 153 11.38 7.39 1.35
CA GLY A 153 11.71 8.00 0.06
C GLY A 153 11.43 7.07 -1.11
N LEU A 154 11.55 5.73 -0.91
CA LEU A 154 11.14 4.73 -1.90
C LEU A 154 9.64 4.78 -2.23
N ALA A 155 8.81 5.32 -1.34
CA ALA A 155 7.38 5.52 -1.59
C ALA A 155 7.08 6.77 -2.43
N LEU A 156 8.09 7.59 -2.74
CA LEU A 156 7.97 8.88 -3.39
C LEU A 156 8.72 8.97 -4.72
N THR A 157 8.18 9.77 -5.64
CA THR A 157 8.88 10.34 -6.79
C THR A 157 8.83 11.87 -6.67
N PHE A 158 9.88 12.56 -7.11
CA PHE A 158 9.91 14.03 -7.07
C PHE A 158 9.72 14.63 -8.45
N HIS A 159 8.77 15.53 -8.58
CA HIS A 159 8.49 16.28 -9.79
C HIS A 159 8.86 17.76 -9.54
N PRO A 160 9.94 18.27 -10.16
CA PRO A 160 10.35 19.66 -9.99
C PRO A 160 9.33 20.60 -10.63
N ALA A 161 9.15 21.79 -10.02
CA ALA A 161 8.36 22.85 -10.64
C ALA A 161 8.99 23.28 -11.97
N GLN A 162 8.15 23.58 -12.96
CA GLN A 162 8.65 24.07 -14.24
C GLN A 162 9.27 25.47 -14.04
N GLY A 163 10.51 25.63 -14.45
CA GLY A 163 11.23 26.91 -14.37
C GLY A 163 11.96 27.17 -13.04
N ALA A 164 12.17 26.13 -12.22
CA ALA A 164 13.01 26.22 -11.02
C ALA A 164 14.46 25.81 -11.32
#